data_b4eb8f8c45c6bf60cadf1107ff2d0fb5
#
_entry.id   b4eb8f8c45c6bf60cadf1107ff2d0fb5
#
_cell.length_a   1.000
_cell.length_b   1.000
_cell.length_c   1.000
_cell.angle_alpha   90.00
_cell.angle_beta   90.00
_cell.angle_gamma   90.00
#
_symmetry.space_group_name_H-M   'P 1'
#
loop_
_entity.id
_entity.type
_entity.pdbx_description
1 polymer ?
#
loop_
_entity_poly.entity_id
_entity_poly.type
_entity_poly.pdbx_seq_one_letter_code
_entity_poly.pdbx_strand_id
1 'polypeptide(L)'
;MSDKLFIFYTTLRDGEQVPGCQLNTVEKIQVARQLEALGVDVIEAGFPISSPGDFNSVIEISKAVTWPTICALTRAVQKDIDVAAEALQFAKHKRIHTGIGTSDSHIRYKFNSNREEIIERAVAAVKYARRYVEDVEFYAEDAGRTDNEYLARVVEAVIKAGATVVNIPDTTGYCLPGEYGAKIKYLMEHVDGIHNAVISTHCHNDLGMATANTMAGVLNGARQVEVTINGIGERAGNTSLEEVAMIIKCHKDIDIETNINTQKIYPTSRMVSSLMNMPVQPNKAIVGRNAFAHSSGIHQDGVLKNVQTYEIIDPHDVGIDDNSIVLTARSGRAALKNRLQVLGVSLDQQKLDKIYEDFLKLADKKKDINDDDILVLAGADRSQNHRIKLEYLQVTSGVGVRSVASIGLNISGEKFEAAASGNGPVDAAIKALKKIIDRHMTLKEFTIQAISKGSDDMGKVHMQVEYDNRIYYGFGANTDIIAASVEAYIDCINKF
;
A
#
# COMPACT_ATOMS: atom_id res chain seq x y z
N MET A 1 8.14 30.83 -2.01
CA MET A 1 8.52 29.47 -1.56
C MET A 1 7.22 28.79 -1.23
N SER A 2 6.99 27.60 -1.78
CA SER A 2 5.83 26.77 -1.46
C SER A 2 5.81 26.47 0.04
N ASP A 3 4.62 26.34 0.60
CA ASP A 3 4.42 26.03 2.02
C ASP A 3 4.58 24.53 2.24
N LYS A 4 5.25 24.10 3.30
CA LYS A 4 5.54 22.68 3.52
C LYS A 4 4.40 21.99 4.26
N LEU A 5 3.94 20.83 3.71
CA LEU A 5 3.06 19.89 4.38
C LEU A 5 3.90 18.74 4.97
N PHE A 6 3.84 18.58 6.29
CA PHE A 6 4.49 17.50 7.01
C PHE A 6 3.66 16.21 6.90
N ILE A 7 4.31 15.12 6.51
CA ILE A 7 3.69 13.80 6.43
C ILE A 7 4.02 13.00 7.69
N PHE A 8 3.02 12.82 8.53
CA PHE A 8 3.06 11.98 9.72
C PHE A 8 2.50 10.60 9.37
N TYR A 9 3.30 9.59 9.57
CA TYR A 9 2.97 8.22 9.18
C TYR A 9 2.62 7.36 10.38
N THR A 10 1.40 6.82 10.43
CA THR A 10 0.88 6.06 11.57
C THR A 10 0.53 4.59 11.27
N THR A 11 0.97 4.03 10.12
CA THR A 11 0.71 2.61 9.82
C THR A 11 1.30 1.67 10.87
N LEU A 12 2.48 2.01 11.46
CA LEU A 12 3.13 1.19 12.50
C LEU A 12 2.51 1.32 13.88
N ARG A 13 1.47 2.14 14.02
CA ARG A 13 0.68 2.26 15.25
C ARG A 13 -0.80 2.04 14.96
N ASP A 14 -1.48 2.97 14.28
CA ASP A 14 -2.91 2.88 13.99
C ASP A 14 -3.23 1.81 12.94
N GLY A 15 -2.37 1.66 11.93
CA GLY A 15 -2.48 0.59 10.96
C GLY A 15 -2.42 -0.82 11.55
N GLU A 16 -1.70 -1.02 12.66
CA GLU A 16 -1.63 -2.30 13.36
C GLU A 16 -2.85 -2.60 14.25
N GLN A 17 -3.73 -1.64 14.45
CA GLN A 17 -4.99 -1.87 15.18
C GLN A 17 -6.01 -2.65 14.34
N VAL A 18 -5.72 -2.89 13.07
CA VAL A 18 -6.50 -3.78 12.21
C VAL A 18 -6.27 -5.23 12.62
N PRO A 19 -7.33 -6.04 12.83
CA PRO A 19 -7.18 -7.46 13.13
C PRO A 19 -6.35 -8.19 12.07
N GLY A 20 -5.27 -8.85 12.50
CA GLY A 20 -4.38 -9.63 11.64
C GLY A 20 -3.25 -8.83 10.95
N CYS A 21 -3.13 -7.52 11.18
CA CYS A 21 -2.11 -6.67 10.57
C CYS A 21 -0.88 -6.41 11.45
N GLN A 22 -0.73 -7.11 12.56
CA GLN A 22 0.40 -6.92 13.48
C GLN A 22 1.73 -7.34 12.84
N LEU A 23 2.75 -6.50 12.99
CA LEU A 23 4.11 -6.73 12.54
C LEU A 23 5.03 -7.09 13.71
N ASN A 24 5.98 -7.97 13.47
CA ASN A 24 7.07 -8.17 14.41
C ASN A 24 8.12 -7.04 14.29
N THR A 25 9.04 -6.96 15.25
CA THR A 25 10.05 -5.87 15.29
C THR A 25 10.93 -5.81 14.03
N VAL A 26 11.28 -6.95 13.42
CA VAL A 26 12.10 -6.99 12.20
C VAL A 26 11.33 -6.41 11.02
N GLU A 27 10.06 -6.76 10.87
CA GLU A 27 9.16 -6.22 9.85
C GLU A 27 8.94 -4.71 10.04
N LYS A 28 8.72 -4.25 11.29
CA LYS A 28 8.62 -2.82 11.61
C LYS A 28 9.87 -2.04 11.19
N ILE A 29 11.05 -2.58 11.41
CA ILE A 29 12.31 -1.97 10.99
C ILE A 29 12.41 -1.89 9.45
N GLN A 30 11.98 -2.94 8.74
CA GLN A 30 11.96 -2.93 7.28
C GLN A 30 11.04 -1.83 6.75
N VAL A 31 9.83 -1.73 7.30
CA VAL A 31 8.87 -0.68 6.94
C VAL A 31 9.45 0.70 7.28
N ALA A 32 10.01 0.90 8.48
CA ALA A 32 10.57 2.19 8.90
C ALA A 32 11.69 2.69 7.95
N ARG A 33 12.59 1.80 7.51
CA ARG A 33 13.63 2.14 6.51
C ARG A 33 13.03 2.50 5.14
N GLN A 34 12.00 1.79 4.74
CA GLN A 34 11.29 2.11 3.48
C GLN A 34 10.59 3.47 3.57
N LEU A 35 10.06 3.82 4.74
CA LEU A 35 9.43 5.12 4.99
C LEU A 35 10.45 6.27 4.99
N GLU A 36 11.62 6.04 5.55
CA GLU A 36 12.72 6.98 5.45
C GLU A 36 13.12 7.22 3.98
N ALA A 37 13.20 6.15 3.18
CA ALA A 37 13.48 6.24 1.75
C ALA A 37 12.32 6.89 0.94
N LEU A 38 11.06 6.72 1.40
CA LEU A 38 9.86 7.35 0.83
C LEU A 38 9.83 8.86 1.12
N GLY A 39 10.47 9.32 2.20
CA GLY A 39 10.56 10.73 2.55
C GLY A 39 9.49 11.23 3.52
N VAL A 40 8.95 10.37 4.40
CA VAL A 40 8.02 10.81 5.45
C VAL A 40 8.74 11.65 6.50
N ASP A 41 8.06 12.64 7.06
CA ASP A 41 8.67 13.55 8.05
C ASP A 41 8.65 12.97 9.46
N VAL A 42 7.58 12.26 9.82
CA VAL A 42 7.37 11.67 11.14
C VAL A 42 6.92 10.22 11.02
N ILE A 43 7.49 9.32 11.81
CA ILE A 43 7.08 7.92 11.94
C ILE A 43 6.55 7.70 13.35
N GLU A 44 5.25 7.42 13.48
CA GLU A 44 4.67 6.97 14.74
C GLU A 44 4.97 5.48 14.88
N ALA A 45 5.93 5.17 15.74
CA ALA A 45 6.56 3.86 15.81
C ALA A 45 5.79 2.85 16.67
N GLY A 46 4.84 3.31 17.48
CA GLY A 46 4.01 2.45 18.33
C GLY A 46 3.46 3.14 19.56
N PHE A 47 2.91 2.31 20.48
CA PHE A 47 2.40 2.69 21.78
C PHE A 47 3.16 1.94 22.89
N PRO A 48 4.32 2.44 23.34
CA PRO A 48 5.29 1.69 24.16
C PRO A 48 4.75 1.07 25.45
N ILE A 49 3.74 1.69 26.08
CA ILE A 49 3.13 1.16 27.31
C ILE A 49 2.24 -0.07 27.05
N SER A 50 1.85 -0.33 25.79
CA SER A 50 0.90 -1.39 25.43
C SER A 50 1.48 -2.78 25.67
N SER A 51 2.77 -3.00 25.36
CA SER A 51 3.46 -4.27 25.53
C SER A 51 4.99 -4.11 25.52
N PRO A 52 5.75 -5.07 26.08
CA PRO A 52 7.21 -5.11 25.96
C PRO A 52 7.69 -5.18 24.51
N GLY A 53 6.92 -5.86 23.63
CA GLY A 53 7.23 -5.95 22.19
C GLY A 53 7.15 -4.59 21.51
N ASP A 54 6.12 -3.83 21.80
CA ASP A 54 5.92 -2.50 21.23
C ASP A 54 6.96 -1.50 21.76
N PHE A 55 7.27 -1.57 23.06
CA PHE A 55 8.36 -0.80 23.66
C PHE A 55 9.71 -1.07 22.94
N ASN A 56 10.09 -2.34 22.76
CA ASN A 56 11.31 -2.71 22.07
C ASN A 56 11.30 -2.31 20.59
N SER A 57 10.15 -2.37 19.93
CA SER A 57 10.03 -1.95 18.53
C SER A 57 10.31 -0.45 18.35
N VAL A 58 9.80 0.40 19.25
CA VAL A 58 10.11 1.84 19.23
C VAL A 58 11.60 2.09 19.41
N ILE A 59 12.28 1.38 20.33
CA ILE A 59 13.73 1.47 20.51
C ILE A 59 14.46 1.09 19.22
N GLU A 60 14.13 -0.05 18.63
CA GLU A 60 14.87 -0.56 17.47
C GLU A 60 14.59 0.28 16.20
N ILE A 61 13.40 0.80 16.01
CA ILE A 61 13.10 1.78 14.96
C ILE A 61 13.91 3.06 15.18
N SER A 62 13.99 3.55 16.43
CA SER A 62 14.78 4.74 16.79
C SER A 62 16.26 4.63 16.45
N LYS A 63 16.81 3.40 16.48
CA LYS A 63 18.20 3.12 16.09
C LYS A 63 18.35 2.93 14.57
N ALA A 64 17.29 2.50 13.87
CA ALA A 64 17.37 2.04 12.49
C ALA A 64 17.25 3.17 11.45
N VAL A 65 16.62 4.29 11.79
CA VAL A 65 16.39 5.45 10.93
C VAL A 65 16.98 6.72 11.52
N THR A 66 17.29 7.71 10.70
CA THR A 66 18.11 8.83 11.13
C THR A 66 17.51 10.20 10.90
N TRP A 67 16.74 10.40 9.83
CA TRP A 67 16.24 11.74 9.53
C TRP A 67 14.78 11.97 9.90
N PRO A 68 13.83 10.99 9.83
CA PRO A 68 12.48 11.22 10.29
C PRO A 68 12.44 11.46 11.81
N THR A 69 11.49 12.25 12.25
CA THR A 69 11.15 12.32 13.68
C THR A 69 10.46 11.01 14.09
N ILE A 70 10.96 10.35 15.12
CA ILE A 70 10.30 9.17 15.69
C ILE A 70 9.33 9.62 16.77
N CYS A 71 8.08 9.20 16.61
CA CYS A 71 6.99 9.54 17.49
C CYS A 71 6.47 8.31 18.24
N ALA A 72 6.04 8.50 19.48
CA ALA A 72 5.39 7.46 20.28
C ALA A 72 4.08 7.99 20.85
N LEU A 73 3.01 7.18 20.71
CA LEU A 73 1.70 7.50 21.26
C LEU A 73 1.69 7.34 22.78
N THR A 74 0.98 8.24 23.48
CA THR A 74 0.67 8.16 24.91
C THR A 74 -0.75 8.65 25.17
N ARG A 75 -1.39 8.12 26.19
CA ARG A 75 -2.54 8.80 26.79
C ARG A 75 -2.04 9.98 27.64
N ALA A 76 -2.95 10.89 28.03
CA ALA A 76 -2.65 11.97 28.97
C ALA A 76 -2.43 11.42 30.42
N VAL A 77 -1.47 10.49 30.55
CA VAL A 77 -1.10 9.79 31.77
C VAL A 77 0.42 9.80 31.94
N GLN A 78 0.91 10.25 33.10
CA GLN A 78 2.35 10.40 33.33
C GLN A 78 3.15 9.14 33.05
N LYS A 79 2.66 7.96 33.52
CA LYS A 79 3.33 6.68 33.28
C LYS A 79 3.49 6.34 31.80
N ASP A 80 2.50 6.66 30.98
CA ASP A 80 2.59 6.42 29.52
C ASP A 80 3.70 7.30 28.92
N ILE A 81 3.75 8.57 29.35
CA ILE A 81 4.75 9.55 28.90
C ILE A 81 6.15 9.14 29.32
N ASP A 82 6.35 8.66 30.57
CA ASP A 82 7.64 8.16 31.06
C ASP A 82 8.15 7.01 30.20
N VAL A 83 7.30 6.01 29.93
CA VAL A 83 7.66 4.84 29.12
C VAL A 83 7.96 5.24 27.67
N ALA A 84 7.20 6.17 27.11
CA ALA A 84 7.47 6.68 25.76
C ALA A 84 8.80 7.44 25.68
N ALA A 85 9.09 8.29 26.68
CA ALA A 85 10.36 9.01 26.76
C ALA A 85 11.58 8.06 26.84
N GLU A 86 11.45 6.98 27.61
CA GLU A 86 12.46 5.93 27.71
C GLU A 86 12.65 5.19 26.37
N ALA A 87 11.56 4.81 25.70
CA ALA A 87 11.62 4.12 24.42
C ALA A 87 12.25 4.99 23.30
N LEU A 88 12.02 6.30 23.35
CA LEU A 88 12.55 7.26 22.36
C LEU A 88 13.97 7.73 22.62
N GLN A 89 14.66 7.23 23.66
CA GLN A 89 15.98 7.74 24.05
C GLN A 89 17.04 7.69 22.94
N PHE A 90 16.93 6.74 22.00
CA PHE A 90 17.88 6.55 20.90
C PHE A 90 17.46 7.33 19.63
N ALA A 91 16.27 7.91 19.57
CA ALA A 91 15.84 8.68 18.43
C ALA A 91 16.62 9.99 18.34
N LYS A 92 17.13 10.31 17.14
CA LYS A 92 17.82 11.57 16.86
C LYS A 92 16.85 12.76 16.92
N HIS A 93 15.70 12.62 16.34
CA HIS A 93 14.57 13.53 16.42
C HIS A 93 13.42 12.76 17.04
N LYS A 94 12.84 13.28 18.11
CA LYS A 94 11.86 12.56 18.90
C LYS A 94 10.67 13.42 19.26
N ARG A 95 9.48 12.83 19.17
CA ARG A 95 8.21 13.46 19.53
C ARG A 95 7.41 12.55 20.47
N ILE A 96 6.78 13.13 21.46
CA ILE A 96 5.75 12.46 22.26
C ILE A 96 4.39 12.93 21.77
N HIS A 97 3.52 11.98 21.39
CA HIS A 97 2.16 12.21 20.94
C HIS A 97 1.22 11.86 22.09
N THR A 98 0.68 12.87 22.78
CA THR A 98 -0.20 12.69 23.95
C THR A 98 -1.54 13.34 23.72
N GLY A 99 -2.60 12.84 24.33
CA GLY A 99 -3.92 13.45 24.15
C GLY A 99 -5.02 12.84 24.98
N ILE A 100 -6.21 13.43 24.84
CA ILE A 100 -7.42 13.05 25.57
C ILE A 100 -8.66 13.38 24.73
N GLY A 101 -9.75 12.61 24.93
CA GLY A 101 -11.01 12.84 24.24
C GLY A 101 -11.69 14.14 24.66
N THR A 102 -12.12 14.93 23.67
CA THR A 102 -12.68 16.26 23.86
C THR A 102 -14.16 16.38 23.56
N SER A 103 -14.77 15.40 22.89
CA SER A 103 -16.23 15.41 22.66
C SER A 103 -17.02 15.22 23.94
N ASP A 104 -18.20 15.80 24.01
CA ASP A 104 -19.10 15.61 25.17
C ASP A 104 -19.43 14.13 25.40
N SER A 105 -19.44 13.31 24.35
CA SER A 105 -19.59 11.86 24.45
C SER A 105 -18.43 11.22 25.21
N HIS A 106 -17.18 11.57 24.85
CA HIS A 106 -16.00 11.06 25.54
C HIS A 106 -15.91 11.60 26.97
N ILE A 107 -16.13 12.89 27.18
CA ILE A 107 -16.11 13.52 28.50
C ILE A 107 -17.08 12.80 29.43
N ARG A 108 -18.31 12.59 28.98
CA ARG A 108 -19.38 12.01 29.81
C ARG A 108 -19.20 10.52 30.03
N TYR A 109 -19.00 9.74 28.95
CA TYR A 109 -19.09 8.28 29.03
C TYR A 109 -17.73 7.58 29.18
N LYS A 110 -16.64 8.16 28.63
CA LYS A 110 -15.30 7.58 28.73
C LYS A 110 -14.56 8.03 29.99
N PHE A 111 -14.72 9.32 30.38
CA PHE A 111 -13.96 9.89 31.47
C PHE A 111 -14.80 10.18 32.73
N ASN A 112 -16.13 10.18 32.63
CA ASN A 112 -17.04 10.60 33.70
C ASN A 112 -16.59 11.92 34.34
N SER A 113 -16.36 12.93 33.53
CA SER A 113 -15.70 14.20 33.84
C SER A 113 -16.48 15.39 33.26
N ASN A 114 -15.86 16.56 33.28
CA ASN A 114 -16.38 17.80 32.70
C ASN A 114 -15.35 18.48 31.81
N ARG A 115 -15.78 19.48 31.01
CA ARG A 115 -14.96 20.18 30.04
C ARG A 115 -13.72 20.86 30.65
N GLU A 116 -13.85 21.46 31.84
CA GLU A 116 -12.74 22.16 32.50
C GLU A 116 -11.65 21.18 32.97
N GLU A 117 -12.06 20.09 33.62
CA GLU A 117 -11.12 19.06 34.08
C GLU A 117 -10.38 18.40 32.91
N ILE A 118 -11.02 18.25 31.75
CA ILE A 118 -10.35 17.73 30.53
C ILE A 118 -9.26 18.70 30.06
N ILE A 119 -9.52 20.01 30.06
CA ILE A 119 -8.50 21.02 29.75
C ILE A 119 -7.33 20.94 30.72
N GLU A 120 -7.60 20.87 32.04
CA GLU A 120 -6.55 20.75 33.05
C GLU A 120 -5.67 19.51 32.83
N ARG A 121 -6.28 18.35 32.54
CA ARG A 121 -5.57 17.10 32.23
C ARG A 121 -4.76 17.20 30.95
N ALA A 122 -5.28 17.83 29.90
CA ALA A 122 -4.59 18.08 28.64
C ALA A 122 -3.34 18.95 28.87
N VAL A 123 -3.50 20.07 29.55
CA VAL A 123 -2.39 20.99 29.90
C VAL A 123 -1.33 20.29 30.75
N ALA A 124 -1.75 19.51 31.76
CA ALA A 124 -0.82 18.77 32.61
C ALA A 124 0.00 17.75 31.83
N ALA A 125 -0.62 17.01 30.90
CA ALA A 125 0.05 16.03 30.07
C ALA A 125 1.10 16.68 29.13
N VAL A 126 0.73 17.77 28.44
CA VAL A 126 1.65 18.51 27.57
C VAL A 126 2.84 19.05 28.36
N LYS A 127 2.59 19.74 29.50
CA LYS A 127 3.66 20.24 30.38
C LYS A 127 4.57 19.13 30.89
N TYR A 128 4.02 17.95 31.16
CA TYR A 128 4.79 16.80 31.62
C TYR A 128 5.67 16.23 30.49
N ALA A 129 5.11 16.04 29.28
CA ALA A 129 5.85 15.57 28.12
C ALA A 129 7.00 16.53 27.74
N ARG A 130 6.80 17.84 27.86
CA ARG A 130 7.81 18.87 27.63
C ARG A 130 9.06 18.76 28.52
N ARG A 131 9.01 18.00 29.60
CA ARG A 131 10.19 17.71 30.44
C ARG A 131 11.18 16.77 29.76
N TYR A 132 10.71 15.95 28.79
CA TYR A 132 11.47 14.92 28.14
C TYR A 132 11.87 15.27 26.71
N VAL A 133 10.99 15.98 25.98
CA VAL A 133 11.18 16.32 24.57
C VAL A 133 10.79 17.78 24.30
N GLU A 134 11.40 18.37 23.29
CA GLU A 134 11.04 19.72 22.82
C GLU A 134 9.85 19.70 21.87
N ASP A 135 9.61 18.59 21.17
CA ASP A 135 8.53 18.39 20.20
C ASP A 135 7.42 17.53 20.82
N VAL A 136 6.28 18.16 21.12
CA VAL A 136 5.11 17.51 21.72
C VAL A 136 3.91 17.74 20.84
N GLU A 137 3.33 16.65 20.36
CA GLU A 137 2.06 16.64 19.65
C GLU A 137 0.92 16.32 20.62
N PHE A 138 -0.15 17.11 20.55
CA PHE A 138 -1.37 16.87 21.32
C PHE A 138 -2.52 16.50 20.39
N TYR A 139 -3.17 15.36 20.62
CA TYR A 139 -4.39 14.99 19.90
C TYR A 139 -5.65 15.27 20.73
N ALA A 140 -6.59 16.02 20.15
CA ALA A 140 -7.93 16.24 20.71
C ALA A 140 -8.87 15.12 20.23
N GLU A 141 -8.80 13.91 20.84
CA GLU A 141 -9.56 12.74 20.36
C GLU A 141 -11.05 13.06 20.22
N ASP A 142 -11.63 12.65 19.10
CA ASP A 142 -13.02 12.93 18.70
C ASP A 142 -13.32 14.42 18.46
N ALA A 143 -12.32 15.18 18.01
CA ALA A 143 -12.47 16.59 17.68
C ALA A 143 -13.50 16.82 16.57
N GLY A 144 -13.68 15.88 15.66
CA GLY A 144 -14.70 15.95 14.61
C GLY A 144 -16.10 16.24 15.18
N ARG A 145 -16.44 15.65 16.33
CA ARG A 145 -17.73 15.83 17.02
C ARG A 145 -17.68 16.81 18.19
N THR A 146 -16.54 17.43 18.44
CA THR A 146 -16.37 18.41 19.51
C THR A 146 -16.90 19.79 19.07
N ASP A 147 -17.58 20.48 19.97
CA ASP A 147 -18.01 21.86 19.78
C ASP A 147 -16.82 22.79 19.47
N ASN A 148 -16.98 23.67 18.48
CA ASN A 148 -15.87 24.47 17.97
C ASN A 148 -15.31 25.46 19.00
N GLU A 149 -16.17 26.12 19.79
CA GLU A 149 -15.74 27.10 20.79
C GLU A 149 -14.96 26.40 21.93
N TYR A 150 -15.47 25.26 22.38
CA TYR A 150 -14.78 24.47 23.37
C TYR A 150 -13.46 23.89 22.84
N LEU A 151 -13.44 23.38 21.60
CA LEU A 151 -12.23 22.86 20.96
C LEU A 151 -11.17 23.95 20.84
N ALA A 152 -11.54 25.17 20.47
CA ALA A 152 -10.62 26.33 20.41
C ALA A 152 -9.98 26.60 21.77
N ARG A 153 -10.75 26.55 22.87
CA ARG A 153 -10.23 26.68 24.23
C ARG A 153 -9.22 25.59 24.60
N VAL A 154 -9.50 24.34 24.21
CA VAL A 154 -8.57 23.22 24.44
C VAL A 154 -7.27 23.46 23.66
N VAL A 155 -7.37 23.77 22.36
CA VAL A 155 -6.22 24.01 21.47
C VAL A 155 -5.35 25.16 21.99
N GLU A 156 -5.96 26.28 22.36
CA GLU A 156 -5.25 27.42 22.93
C GLU A 156 -4.51 27.04 24.23
N ALA A 157 -5.18 26.30 25.11
CA ALA A 157 -4.59 25.92 26.40
C ALA A 157 -3.38 24.99 26.24
N VAL A 158 -3.44 24.01 25.29
CA VAL A 158 -2.33 23.08 25.05
C VAL A 158 -1.16 23.76 24.31
N ILE A 159 -1.43 24.70 23.41
CA ILE A 159 -0.38 25.53 22.78
C ILE A 159 0.34 26.36 23.84
N LYS A 160 -0.40 27.03 24.72
CA LYS A 160 0.18 27.78 25.87
C LYS A 160 0.96 26.88 26.82
N ALA A 161 0.60 25.61 26.91
CA ALA A 161 1.32 24.62 27.72
C ALA A 161 2.61 24.11 27.03
N GLY A 162 2.81 24.37 25.74
CA GLY A 162 4.01 24.06 24.98
C GLY A 162 3.84 22.97 23.92
N ALA A 163 2.62 22.61 23.50
CA ALA A 163 2.42 21.76 22.34
C ALA A 163 2.95 22.45 21.07
N THR A 164 3.75 21.73 20.30
CA THR A 164 4.33 22.18 19.03
C THR A 164 3.48 21.80 17.83
N VAL A 165 2.67 20.75 17.99
CA VAL A 165 1.69 20.27 17.01
C VAL A 165 0.38 19.97 17.73
N VAL A 166 -0.75 20.31 17.10
CA VAL A 166 -2.08 19.97 17.61
C VAL A 166 -2.85 19.23 16.53
N ASN A 167 -3.15 17.96 16.81
CA ASN A 167 -3.89 17.09 15.93
C ASN A 167 -5.39 17.19 16.22
N ILE A 168 -6.18 17.34 15.16
CA ILE A 168 -7.64 17.48 15.15
C ILE A 168 -8.28 16.27 14.50
N PRO A 169 -8.46 15.13 15.22
CA PRO A 169 -8.92 13.91 14.60
C PRO A 169 -10.44 13.86 14.36
N ASP A 170 -10.84 13.46 13.17
CA ASP A 170 -12.16 12.90 12.88
C ASP A 170 -12.15 11.41 13.22
N THR A 171 -12.14 11.12 14.52
CA THR A 171 -11.91 9.79 15.09
C THR A 171 -12.95 8.77 14.64
N THR A 172 -14.17 9.19 14.36
CA THR A 172 -15.27 8.32 13.95
C THR A 172 -15.54 8.34 12.44
N GLY A 173 -14.75 9.08 11.67
CA GLY A 173 -14.94 9.23 10.23
C GLY A 173 -16.31 9.81 9.86
N TYR A 174 -16.83 10.69 10.70
CA TYR A 174 -18.20 11.22 10.63
C TYR A 174 -18.32 12.50 9.81
N CYS A 175 -17.30 13.34 9.80
CA CYS A 175 -17.35 14.66 9.20
C CYS A 175 -17.50 14.62 7.68
N LEU A 176 -18.21 15.60 7.13
CA LEU A 176 -18.16 15.93 5.72
C LEU A 176 -16.99 16.91 5.44
N PRO A 177 -16.41 16.95 4.22
CA PRO A 177 -15.27 17.81 3.92
C PRO A 177 -15.51 19.28 4.22
N GLY A 178 -16.70 19.81 3.91
CA GLY A 178 -17.07 21.19 4.22
C GLY A 178 -17.13 21.47 5.71
N GLU A 179 -17.63 20.54 6.52
CA GLU A 179 -17.69 20.66 7.98
C GLU A 179 -16.32 20.59 8.61
N TYR A 180 -15.49 19.62 8.19
CA TYR A 180 -14.15 19.45 8.70
C TYR A 180 -13.24 20.63 8.34
N GLY A 181 -13.27 21.07 7.07
CA GLY A 181 -12.54 22.26 6.63
C GLY A 181 -12.95 23.51 7.38
N ALA A 182 -14.26 23.73 7.60
CA ALA A 182 -14.76 24.86 8.38
C ALA A 182 -14.31 24.81 9.85
N LYS A 183 -14.20 23.62 10.45
CA LYS A 183 -13.65 23.42 11.81
C LYS A 183 -12.19 23.85 11.89
N ILE A 184 -11.35 23.42 10.96
CA ILE A 184 -9.93 23.84 10.91
C ILE A 184 -9.84 25.36 10.71
N LYS A 185 -10.60 25.92 9.76
CA LYS A 185 -10.66 27.37 9.55
C LYS A 185 -11.06 28.12 10.81
N TYR A 186 -12.08 27.63 11.52
CA TYR A 186 -12.52 28.23 12.78
C TYR A 186 -11.39 28.30 13.81
N LEU A 187 -10.62 27.21 13.97
CA LEU A 187 -9.47 27.19 14.88
C LEU A 187 -8.40 28.18 14.45
N MET A 188 -8.06 28.24 13.17
CA MET A 188 -7.08 29.19 12.63
C MET A 188 -7.47 30.66 12.86
N GLU A 189 -8.76 30.96 12.91
CA GLU A 189 -9.28 32.33 13.08
C GLU A 189 -9.53 32.73 14.55
N HIS A 190 -9.76 31.75 15.47
CA HIS A 190 -10.24 32.04 16.82
C HIS A 190 -9.31 31.56 17.94
N VAL A 191 -8.22 30.87 17.64
CA VAL A 191 -7.27 30.44 18.67
C VAL A 191 -6.11 31.41 18.79
N ASP A 192 -5.97 32.00 19.96
CA ASP A 192 -4.83 32.89 20.25
C ASP A 192 -3.51 32.11 20.24
N GLY A 193 -2.55 32.57 19.45
CA GLY A 193 -1.22 31.96 19.35
C GLY A 193 -1.21 30.70 18.50
N ILE A 194 -2.21 30.47 17.64
CA ILE A 194 -2.31 29.29 16.75
C ILE A 194 -1.03 29.10 15.91
N HIS A 195 -0.34 30.19 15.54
CA HIS A 195 0.89 30.15 14.74
C HIS A 195 2.13 29.64 15.50
N ASN A 196 2.01 29.41 16.80
CA ASN A 196 3.07 28.79 17.60
C ASN A 196 3.06 27.27 17.54
N ALA A 197 2.07 26.67 16.88
CA ALA A 197 1.97 25.24 16.66
C ALA A 197 1.54 24.93 15.24
N VAL A 198 1.86 23.72 14.79
CA VAL A 198 1.36 23.17 13.52
C VAL A 198 0.01 22.49 13.78
N ILE A 199 -1.00 22.81 12.98
CA ILE A 199 -2.27 22.07 13.02
C ILE A 199 -2.16 20.83 12.13
N SER A 200 -2.49 19.68 12.73
CA SER A 200 -2.49 18.38 12.09
C SER A 200 -3.90 17.85 11.87
N THR A 201 -4.09 17.10 10.80
CA THR A 201 -5.34 16.38 10.52
C THR A 201 -5.14 14.87 10.64
N HIS A 202 -6.12 14.19 11.23
CA HIS A 202 -6.20 12.73 11.28
C HIS A 202 -7.64 12.32 10.99
N CYS A 203 -7.90 11.65 9.87
CA CYS A 203 -9.26 11.34 9.45
C CYS A 203 -9.43 9.85 9.21
N HIS A 204 -10.43 9.24 9.88
CA HIS A 204 -10.88 7.89 9.59
C HIS A 204 -11.85 7.84 8.42
N ASN A 205 -12.00 6.67 7.82
CA ASN A 205 -12.64 6.47 6.52
C ASN A 205 -14.01 5.78 6.61
N ASP A 206 -14.70 5.87 7.74
CA ASP A 206 -15.95 5.15 7.98
C ASP A 206 -17.05 5.52 6.97
N LEU A 207 -17.11 6.77 6.54
CA LEU A 207 -18.02 7.24 5.48
C LEU A 207 -17.33 7.41 4.11
N GLY A 208 -16.08 6.95 3.94
CA GLY A 208 -15.35 7.07 2.68
C GLY A 208 -14.81 8.48 2.39
N MET A 209 -14.66 9.34 3.42
CA MET A 209 -14.32 10.76 3.26
C MET A 209 -12.93 11.12 3.81
N ALA A 210 -12.14 10.17 4.29
CA ALA A 210 -10.89 10.46 4.99
C ALA A 210 -9.94 11.37 4.20
N THR A 211 -9.60 11.02 2.97
CA THR A 211 -8.71 11.84 2.13
C THR A 211 -9.33 13.19 1.79
N ALA A 212 -10.63 13.24 1.54
CA ALA A 212 -11.33 14.49 1.24
C ALA A 212 -11.37 15.42 2.46
N ASN A 213 -11.62 14.89 3.66
CA ASN A 213 -11.58 15.64 4.90
C ASN A 213 -10.17 16.17 5.19
N THR A 214 -9.16 15.32 5.06
CA THR A 214 -7.75 15.71 5.24
C THR A 214 -7.37 16.86 4.30
N MET A 215 -7.70 16.76 3.01
CA MET A 215 -7.41 17.83 2.06
C MET A 215 -8.22 19.11 2.36
N ALA A 216 -9.47 18.99 2.80
CA ALA A 216 -10.25 20.14 3.26
C ALA A 216 -9.56 20.84 4.46
N GLY A 217 -9.00 20.07 5.39
CA GLY A 217 -8.20 20.62 6.50
C GLY A 217 -6.94 21.35 6.03
N VAL A 218 -6.19 20.73 5.09
CA VAL A 218 -4.98 21.32 4.51
C VAL A 218 -5.28 22.65 3.81
N LEU A 219 -6.33 22.69 3.00
CA LEU A 219 -6.75 23.91 2.31
C LEU A 219 -7.27 25.01 3.25
N ASN A 220 -7.58 24.68 4.50
CA ASN A 220 -8.03 25.62 5.53
C ASN A 220 -6.97 25.88 6.62
N GLY A 221 -5.71 25.51 6.42
CA GLY A 221 -4.59 25.94 7.27
C GLY A 221 -3.84 24.84 8.01
N ALA A 222 -4.26 23.58 7.95
CA ALA A 222 -3.46 22.49 8.49
C ALA A 222 -2.16 22.31 7.67
N ARG A 223 -1.05 21.99 8.36
CA ARG A 223 0.28 21.79 7.75
C ARG A 223 0.95 20.50 8.16
N GLN A 224 0.24 19.62 8.85
CA GLN A 224 0.59 18.23 9.04
C GLN A 224 -0.62 17.36 8.72
N VAL A 225 -0.39 16.18 8.16
CA VAL A 225 -1.42 15.17 7.92
C VAL A 225 -0.95 13.83 8.46
N GLU A 226 -1.81 13.17 9.25
CA GLU A 226 -1.58 11.81 9.71
C GLU A 226 -2.20 10.84 8.72
N VAL A 227 -1.37 9.98 8.16
CA VAL A 227 -1.73 9.11 7.04
C VAL A 227 -1.16 7.71 7.22
N THR A 228 -1.74 6.76 6.49
CA THR A 228 -1.25 5.39 6.40
C THR A 228 -1.06 4.99 4.94
N ILE A 229 -0.16 4.05 4.69
CA ILE A 229 -0.07 3.40 3.37
C ILE A 229 -1.32 2.56 3.14
N ASN A 230 -1.84 2.63 1.93
CA ASN A 230 -3.06 1.94 1.48
C ASN A 230 -4.34 2.35 2.25
N GLY A 231 -4.25 3.37 3.08
CA GLY A 231 -5.35 3.76 3.96
C GLY A 231 -5.65 2.73 5.06
N ILE A 232 -4.70 1.87 5.43
CA ILE A 232 -4.88 0.86 6.48
C ILE A 232 -5.09 1.57 7.82
N GLY A 233 -6.04 1.11 8.61
CA GLY A 233 -6.36 1.67 9.93
C GLY A 233 -7.59 1.04 10.53
N GLU A 234 -7.89 1.42 11.76
CA GLU A 234 -9.00 0.85 12.50
C GLU A 234 -10.33 0.99 11.72
N ARG A 235 -11.19 -0.01 11.81
CA ARG A 235 -12.50 -0.12 11.12
C ARG A 235 -12.39 -0.04 9.59
N ALA A 236 -12.74 1.12 8.98
CA ALA A 236 -12.69 1.34 7.54
C ALA A 236 -11.37 1.95 7.05
N GLY A 237 -10.44 2.19 7.96
CA GLY A 237 -9.11 2.72 7.64
C GLY A 237 -8.98 4.23 7.83
N ASN A 238 -7.87 4.75 7.37
CA ASN A 238 -7.42 6.13 7.50
C ASN A 238 -7.26 6.81 6.15
N THR A 239 -6.87 8.08 6.19
CA THR A 239 -6.38 8.80 5.01
C THR A 239 -5.19 8.07 4.40
N SER A 240 -5.21 7.87 3.09
CA SER A 240 -4.13 7.21 2.35
C SER A 240 -3.00 8.19 2.02
N LEU A 241 -1.76 7.86 2.36
CA LEU A 241 -0.58 8.66 2.03
C LEU A 241 -0.45 8.90 0.53
N GLU A 242 -0.58 7.83 -0.25
CA GLU A 242 -0.47 7.86 -1.70
C GLU A 242 -1.47 8.81 -2.35
N GLU A 243 -2.69 8.90 -1.82
CA GLU A 243 -3.73 9.78 -2.33
C GLU A 243 -3.37 11.25 -2.05
N VAL A 244 -2.99 11.58 -0.81
CA VAL A 244 -2.58 12.95 -0.43
C VAL A 244 -1.36 13.39 -1.24
N ALA A 245 -0.32 12.57 -1.32
CA ALA A 245 0.91 12.91 -2.03
C ALA A 245 0.66 13.18 -3.52
N MET A 246 -0.19 12.37 -4.15
CA MET A 246 -0.50 12.53 -5.57
C MET A 246 -1.49 13.68 -5.83
N ILE A 247 -2.43 13.98 -4.92
CA ILE A 247 -3.26 15.18 -5.02
C ILE A 247 -2.36 16.43 -5.04
N ILE A 248 -1.43 16.57 -4.09
CA ILE A 248 -0.50 17.70 -4.03
C ILE A 248 0.37 17.78 -5.31
N LYS A 249 0.86 16.64 -5.81
CA LYS A 249 1.68 16.59 -7.03
C LYS A 249 0.90 17.00 -8.29
N CYS A 250 -0.36 16.59 -8.41
CA CYS A 250 -1.17 16.83 -9.60
C CYS A 250 -1.78 18.24 -9.64
N HIS A 251 -2.14 18.80 -8.49
CA HIS A 251 -2.77 20.11 -8.37
C HIS A 251 -1.73 21.22 -8.19
N LYS A 252 -1.21 21.72 -9.31
CA LYS A 252 -0.18 22.78 -9.34
C LYS A 252 -0.63 24.14 -8.80
N ASP A 253 -1.94 24.33 -8.65
CA ASP A 253 -2.58 25.50 -8.05
C ASP A 253 -2.55 25.49 -6.51
N ILE A 254 -2.22 24.36 -5.90
CA ILE A 254 -1.98 24.23 -4.48
C ILE A 254 -0.50 24.55 -4.21
N ASP A 255 -0.22 25.74 -3.62
CA ASP A 255 1.15 26.17 -3.30
C ASP A 255 1.67 25.48 -2.02
N ILE A 256 1.65 24.15 -2.03
CA ILE A 256 2.09 23.28 -0.94
C ILE A 256 2.96 22.16 -1.51
N GLU A 257 4.01 21.81 -0.78
CA GLU A 257 4.92 20.72 -1.16
C GLU A 257 5.14 19.72 -0.04
N THR A 258 5.52 18.49 -0.41
CA THR A 258 5.90 17.41 0.51
C THR A 258 7.29 16.89 0.18
N ASN A 259 7.93 16.21 1.13
CA ASN A 259 9.20 15.51 0.89
C ASN A 259 9.02 14.13 0.25
N ILE A 260 7.79 13.72 -0.07
CA ILE A 260 7.51 12.37 -0.56
C ILE A 260 8.15 12.12 -1.92
N ASN A 261 9.00 11.11 -1.98
CA ASN A 261 9.47 10.53 -3.24
C ASN A 261 8.37 9.64 -3.82
N THR A 262 7.56 10.20 -4.71
CA THR A 262 6.38 9.51 -5.22
C THR A 262 6.70 8.20 -5.94
N GLN A 263 7.89 8.06 -6.57
CA GLN A 263 8.32 6.80 -7.21
C GLN A 263 8.53 5.65 -6.21
N LYS A 264 8.55 5.93 -4.91
CA LYS A 264 8.58 4.90 -3.86
C LYS A 264 7.21 4.49 -3.35
N ILE A 265 6.12 5.13 -3.81
CA ILE A 265 4.74 4.86 -3.35
C ILE A 265 4.35 3.40 -3.62
N TYR A 266 4.41 2.97 -4.88
CA TYR A 266 3.96 1.61 -5.25
C TYR A 266 4.81 0.51 -4.59
N PRO A 267 6.15 0.56 -4.59
CA PRO A 267 6.96 -0.41 -3.86
C PRO A 267 6.65 -0.46 -2.35
N THR A 268 6.39 0.70 -1.72
CA THR A 268 6.01 0.76 -0.30
C THR A 268 4.64 0.16 -0.05
N SER A 269 3.66 0.47 -0.91
CA SER A 269 2.32 -0.12 -0.87
C SER A 269 2.36 -1.65 -0.93
N ARG A 270 3.16 -2.20 -1.86
CA ARG A 270 3.32 -3.65 -2.03
C ARG A 270 3.99 -4.29 -0.82
N MET A 271 5.04 -3.67 -0.28
CA MET A 271 5.74 -4.15 0.92
C MET A 271 4.79 -4.23 2.12
N VAL A 272 4.09 -3.14 2.43
CA VAL A 272 3.16 -3.07 3.57
C VAL A 272 2.01 -4.08 3.39
N SER A 273 1.41 -4.14 2.19
CA SER A 273 0.35 -5.10 1.87
C SER A 273 0.80 -6.56 2.09
N SER A 274 2.02 -6.89 1.70
CA SER A 274 2.59 -8.24 1.87
C SER A 274 2.88 -8.56 3.34
N LEU A 275 3.56 -7.65 4.06
CA LEU A 275 3.96 -7.87 5.45
C LEU A 275 2.75 -7.93 6.39
N MET A 276 1.76 -7.08 6.18
CA MET A 276 0.52 -7.04 6.98
C MET A 276 -0.54 -8.04 6.51
N ASN A 277 -0.28 -8.81 5.45
CA ASN A 277 -1.24 -9.72 4.85
C ASN A 277 -2.60 -9.05 4.56
N MET A 278 -2.57 -7.79 4.13
CA MET A 278 -3.74 -6.97 3.81
C MET A 278 -3.71 -6.61 2.31
N PRO A 279 -4.35 -7.41 1.44
CA PRO A 279 -4.31 -7.18 0.00
C PRO A 279 -4.94 -5.84 -0.39
N VAL A 280 -4.26 -5.11 -1.27
CA VAL A 280 -4.80 -3.87 -1.84
C VAL A 280 -5.97 -4.19 -2.77
N GLN A 281 -7.09 -3.48 -2.61
CA GLN A 281 -8.23 -3.63 -3.52
C GLN A 281 -7.82 -3.33 -4.96
N PRO A 282 -8.27 -4.12 -5.95
CA PRO A 282 -7.87 -3.91 -7.34
C PRO A 282 -8.14 -2.52 -7.90
N ASN A 283 -9.20 -1.87 -7.43
CA ASN A 283 -9.62 -0.53 -7.83
C ASN A 283 -9.20 0.58 -6.85
N LYS A 284 -8.30 0.29 -5.90
CA LYS A 284 -7.74 1.32 -5.01
C LYS A 284 -7.05 2.39 -5.84
N ALA A 285 -7.33 3.65 -5.53
CA ALA A 285 -6.67 4.77 -6.18
C ALA A 285 -5.15 4.65 -6.08
N ILE A 286 -4.43 5.05 -7.10
CA ILE A 286 -2.95 5.13 -7.21
C ILE A 286 -2.24 3.77 -7.22
N VAL A 287 -2.55 2.86 -6.30
CA VAL A 287 -1.78 1.63 -6.04
C VAL A 287 -2.52 0.33 -6.36
N GLY A 288 -3.80 0.40 -6.69
CA GLY A 288 -4.57 -0.77 -7.12
C GLY A 288 -4.12 -1.26 -8.50
N ARG A 289 -4.15 -2.57 -8.73
CA ARG A 289 -3.73 -3.16 -10.01
C ARG A 289 -4.51 -2.63 -11.23
N ASN A 290 -5.71 -2.07 -11.02
CA ASN A 290 -6.54 -1.52 -12.07
C ASN A 290 -6.43 0.02 -12.17
N ALA A 291 -5.63 0.67 -11.31
CA ALA A 291 -5.54 2.12 -11.26
C ALA A 291 -5.07 2.75 -12.57
N PHE A 292 -4.24 2.01 -13.34
CA PHE A 292 -3.71 2.43 -14.64
C PHE A 292 -4.10 1.45 -15.77
N ALA A 293 -5.23 0.74 -15.60
CA ALA A 293 -5.70 -0.24 -16.56
C ALA A 293 -6.94 0.27 -17.31
N HIS A 294 -6.89 0.26 -18.63
CA HIS A 294 -8.01 0.65 -19.49
C HIS A 294 -8.59 -0.57 -20.20
N SER A 295 -9.88 -0.84 -19.99
CA SER A 295 -10.61 -1.94 -20.64
C SER A 295 -11.65 -1.47 -21.68
N SER A 296 -12.07 -0.21 -21.63
CA SER A 296 -13.03 0.36 -22.60
C SER A 296 -12.31 0.73 -23.89
N GLY A 297 -12.87 0.31 -25.05
CA GLY A 297 -12.29 0.61 -26.35
C GLY A 297 -12.18 2.10 -26.65
N ILE A 298 -13.12 2.92 -26.16
CA ILE A 298 -13.07 4.39 -26.32
C ILE A 298 -11.90 4.97 -25.52
N HIS A 299 -11.70 4.51 -24.29
CA HIS A 299 -10.59 4.96 -23.46
C HIS A 299 -9.24 4.50 -24.03
N GLN A 300 -9.15 3.24 -24.47
CA GLN A 300 -7.95 2.70 -25.11
C GLN A 300 -7.55 3.48 -26.37
N ASP A 301 -8.51 3.80 -27.24
CA ASP A 301 -8.26 4.61 -28.43
C ASP A 301 -7.80 6.05 -28.07
N GLY A 302 -8.38 6.64 -27.02
CA GLY A 302 -7.96 7.94 -26.51
C GLY A 302 -6.52 7.93 -25.99
N VAL A 303 -6.20 7.00 -25.09
CA VAL A 303 -4.85 6.85 -24.51
C VAL A 303 -3.79 6.59 -25.58
N LEU A 304 -4.09 5.74 -26.58
CA LEU A 304 -3.17 5.49 -27.71
C LEU A 304 -2.89 6.73 -28.56
N LYS A 305 -3.84 7.68 -28.61
CA LYS A 305 -3.65 8.95 -29.31
C LYS A 305 -2.90 9.97 -28.47
N ASN A 306 -3.29 10.10 -27.22
CA ASN A 306 -2.63 10.94 -26.20
C ASN A 306 -3.04 10.47 -24.80
N VAL A 307 -2.05 10.09 -24.01
CA VAL A 307 -2.22 9.60 -22.62
C VAL A 307 -3.06 10.57 -21.79
N GLN A 308 -2.86 11.87 -21.94
CA GLN A 308 -3.57 12.93 -21.21
C GLN A 308 -5.10 12.97 -21.45
N THR A 309 -5.62 12.21 -22.42
CA THR A 309 -7.07 12.15 -22.66
C THR A 309 -7.83 11.49 -21.52
N TYR A 310 -7.18 10.54 -20.80
CA TYR A 310 -7.82 9.76 -19.74
C TYR A 310 -6.91 9.53 -18.52
N GLU A 311 -5.64 9.94 -18.56
CA GLU A 311 -4.70 9.78 -17.45
C GLU A 311 -4.21 11.14 -16.96
N ILE A 312 -4.33 11.36 -15.66
CA ILE A 312 -3.83 12.56 -14.95
C ILE A 312 -2.53 12.28 -14.20
N ILE A 313 -2.13 11.02 -14.12
CA ILE A 313 -0.94 10.54 -13.41
C ILE A 313 -0.20 9.60 -14.36
N ASP A 314 1.11 9.84 -14.54
CA ASP A 314 1.99 8.88 -15.19
C ASP A 314 2.31 7.74 -14.19
N PRO A 315 2.10 6.46 -14.55
CA PRO A 315 2.45 5.32 -13.69
C PRO A 315 3.89 5.35 -13.17
N HIS A 316 4.83 5.81 -13.98
CA HIS A 316 6.23 5.98 -13.56
C HIS A 316 6.39 6.96 -12.40
N ASP A 317 5.48 7.94 -12.28
CA ASP A 317 5.47 8.89 -11.17
C ASP A 317 5.24 8.25 -9.81
N VAL A 318 4.64 7.06 -9.79
CA VAL A 318 4.35 6.32 -8.55
C VAL A 318 5.19 5.03 -8.42
N GLY A 319 6.10 4.79 -9.37
CA GLY A 319 7.01 3.63 -9.35
C GLY A 319 6.42 2.37 -9.97
N ILE A 320 5.55 2.52 -10.95
CA ILE A 320 5.00 1.44 -11.79
C ILE A 320 5.67 1.56 -13.16
N ASP A 321 6.30 0.47 -13.62
CA ASP A 321 7.12 0.48 -14.84
C ASP A 321 6.32 0.46 -16.15
N ASP A 322 5.06 -0.01 -16.14
CA ASP A 322 4.25 -0.18 -17.35
C ASP A 322 2.74 0.10 -17.15
N ASN A 323 2.14 0.76 -18.17
CA ASN A 323 0.69 0.83 -18.34
C ASN A 323 0.16 -0.48 -18.94
N SER A 324 -0.81 -1.12 -18.31
CA SER A 324 -1.43 -2.32 -18.85
C SER A 324 -2.72 -2.02 -19.62
N ILE A 325 -2.68 -2.13 -20.95
CA ILE A 325 -3.90 -2.24 -21.76
C ILE A 325 -4.44 -3.67 -21.56
N VAL A 326 -5.48 -3.81 -20.75
CA VAL A 326 -6.16 -5.09 -20.54
C VAL A 326 -7.16 -5.33 -21.65
N LEU A 327 -6.95 -6.36 -22.46
CA LEU A 327 -7.86 -6.71 -23.53
C LEU A 327 -9.06 -7.50 -23.00
N THR A 328 -10.27 -7.02 -23.31
CA THR A 328 -11.56 -7.58 -22.90
C THR A 328 -12.53 -7.55 -24.10
N ALA A 329 -13.72 -8.15 -23.96
CA ALA A 329 -14.79 -8.04 -24.95
C ALA A 329 -15.20 -6.59 -25.30
N ARG A 330 -14.76 -5.60 -24.50
CA ARG A 330 -15.02 -4.19 -24.74
C ARG A 330 -13.87 -3.45 -25.42
N SER A 331 -12.75 -4.14 -25.66
CA SER A 331 -11.57 -3.55 -26.31
C SER A 331 -11.84 -3.36 -27.80
N GLY A 332 -11.41 -2.22 -28.33
CA GLY A 332 -11.55 -1.89 -29.74
C GLY A 332 -10.42 -2.47 -30.60
N ARG A 333 -10.58 -2.39 -31.95
CA ARG A 333 -9.56 -2.82 -32.91
C ARG A 333 -8.20 -2.17 -32.73
N ALA A 334 -8.17 -0.88 -32.30
CA ALA A 334 -6.96 -0.14 -32.06
C ALA A 334 -6.11 -0.74 -30.94
N ALA A 335 -6.74 -1.16 -29.84
CA ALA A 335 -6.09 -1.81 -28.72
C ALA A 335 -5.52 -3.19 -29.09
N LEU A 336 -6.30 -4.02 -29.81
CA LEU A 336 -5.83 -5.31 -30.30
C LEU A 336 -4.65 -5.14 -31.28
N LYS A 337 -4.72 -4.18 -32.19
CA LYS A 337 -3.65 -3.86 -33.14
C LYS A 337 -2.38 -3.44 -32.41
N ASN A 338 -2.50 -2.53 -31.45
CA ASN A 338 -1.37 -2.08 -30.63
C ASN A 338 -0.72 -3.24 -29.88
N ARG A 339 -1.52 -4.11 -29.22
CA ARG A 339 -0.98 -5.26 -28.49
C ARG A 339 -0.27 -6.25 -29.43
N LEU A 340 -0.83 -6.53 -30.61
CA LEU A 340 -0.19 -7.35 -31.62
C LEU A 340 1.15 -6.74 -32.08
N GLN A 341 1.21 -5.43 -32.28
CA GLN A 341 2.46 -4.73 -32.64
C GLN A 341 3.52 -4.84 -31.53
N VAL A 342 3.13 -4.68 -30.26
CA VAL A 342 4.02 -4.89 -29.10
C VAL A 342 4.56 -6.32 -29.07
N LEU A 343 3.72 -7.29 -29.46
CA LEU A 343 4.09 -8.72 -29.57
C LEU A 343 4.88 -9.05 -30.87
N GLY A 344 5.21 -8.03 -31.66
CA GLY A 344 6.00 -8.20 -32.89
C GLY A 344 5.19 -8.69 -34.09
N VAL A 345 3.86 -8.68 -34.01
CA VAL A 345 2.97 -9.11 -35.12
C VAL A 345 2.40 -7.90 -35.82
N SER A 346 2.74 -7.74 -37.10
CA SER A 346 2.22 -6.67 -37.96
C SER A 346 1.24 -7.27 -38.97
N LEU A 347 0.01 -6.73 -39.00
CA LEU A 347 -1.09 -7.25 -39.84
C LEU A 347 -1.63 -6.16 -40.74
N ASP A 348 -2.09 -6.56 -41.92
CA ASP A 348 -2.90 -5.69 -42.78
C ASP A 348 -4.33 -5.55 -42.19
N GLN A 349 -5.09 -4.56 -42.68
CA GLN A 349 -6.40 -4.24 -42.13
C GLN A 349 -7.41 -5.38 -42.28
N GLN A 350 -7.37 -6.13 -43.37
CA GLN A 350 -8.33 -7.22 -43.61
C GLN A 350 -8.10 -8.39 -42.64
N LYS A 351 -6.83 -8.72 -42.39
CA LYS A 351 -6.48 -9.75 -41.39
C LYS A 351 -6.82 -9.30 -39.97
N LEU A 352 -6.56 -8.02 -39.65
CA LEU A 352 -6.91 -7.47 -38.34
C LEU A 352 -8.42 -7.56 -38.08
N ASP A 353 -9.25 -7.22 -39.08
CA ASP A 353 -10.72 -7.28 -38.92
C ASP A 353 -11.20 -8.70 -38.65
N LYS A 354 -10.66 -9.70 -39.34
CA LYS A 354 -10.99 -11.10 -39.10
C LYS A 354 -10.56 -11.58 -37.72
N ILE A 355 -9.32 -11.24 -37.32
CA ILE A 355 -8.79 -11.61 -36.00
C ILE A 355 -9.60 -10.91 -34.91
N TYR A 356 -10.05 -9.68 -35.14
CA TYR A 356 -10.87 -8.96 -34.17
C TYR A 356 -12.23 -9.63 -33.94
N GLU A 357 -12.87 -10.16 -34.98
CA GLU A 357 -14.12 -10.93 -34.82
C GLU A 357 -13.90 -12.21 -33.99
N ASP A 358 -12.80 -12.91 -34.23
CA ASP A 358 -12.48 -14.14 -33.48
C ASP A 358 -12.02 -13.80 -32.04
N PHE A 359 -11.34 -12.66 -31.85
CA PHE A 359 -11.02 -12.13 -30.54
C PHE A 359 -12.28 -11.83 -29.72
N LEU A 360 -13.31 -11.21 -30.29
CA LEU A 360 -14.56 -10.95 -29.59
C LEU A 360 -15.25 -12.24 -29.15
N LYS A 361 -15.30 -13.26 -30.02
CA LYS A 361 -15.86 -14.59 -29.69
C LYS A 361 -15.10 -15.27 -28.55
N LEU A 362 -13.77 -15.08 -28.49
CA LEU A 362 -12.94 -15.59 -27.41
C LEU A 362 -13.20 -14.81 -26.12
N ALA A 363 -13.26 -13.47 -26.21
CA ALA A 363 -13.46 -12.57 -25.08
C ALA A 363 -14.81 -12.73 -24.41
N ASP A 364 -15.84 -13.15 -25.14
CA ASP A 364 -17.15 -13.49 -24.58
C ASP A 364 -17.11 -14.78 -23.74
N LYS A 365 -16.16 -15.67 -24.01
CA LYS A 365 -16.03 -16.98 -23.34
C LYS A 365 -14.97 -16.97 -22.23
N LYS A 366 -13.96 -16.11 -22.34
CA LYS A 366 -12.79 -16.10 -21.47
C LYS A 366 -12.61 -14.69 -20.87
N LYS A 367 -12.66 -14.56 -19.54
CA LYS A 367 -12.53 -13.25 -18.84
C LYS A 367 -11.16 -12.62 -18.97
N ASP A 368 -10.10 -13.43 -18.90
CA ASP A 368 -8.70 -12.99 -18.94
C ASP A 368 -8.06 -13.45 -20.24
N ILE A 369 -7.95 -12.55 -21.22
CA ILE A 369 -7.26 -12.82 -22.48
C ILE A 369 -5.78 -12.44 -22.29
N ASN A 370 -4.92 -13.41 -22.51
CA ASN A 370 -3.48 -13.23 -22.44
C ASN A 370 -2.84 -13.07 -23.84
N ASP A 371 -1.56 -12.77 -23.87
CA ASP A 371 -0.79 -12.56 -25.10
C ASP A 371 -0.75 -13.81 -25.99
N ASP A 372 -0.70 -15.00 -25.38
CA ASP A 372 -0.69 -16.26 -26.15
C ASP A 372 -2.01 -16.49 -26.88
N ASP A 373 -3.15 -16.15 -26.25
CA ASP A 373 -4.47 -16.20 -26.91
C ASP A 373 -4.48 -15.31 -28.17
N ILE A 374 -3.90 -14.11 -28.06
CA ILE A 374 -3.85 -13.13 -29.15
C ILE A 374 -2.94 -13.62 -30.28
N LEU A 375 -1.78 -14.18 -29.92
CA LEU A 375 -0.83 -14.73 -30.88
C LEU A 375 -1.41 -15.95 -31.63
N VAL A 376 -2.14 -16.83 -30.94
CA VAL A 376 -2.86 -17.96 -31.55
C VAL A 376 -3.91 -17.42 -32.54
N LEU A 377 -4.70 -16.42 -32.17
CA LEU A 377 -5.68 -15.80 -33.08
C LEU A 377 -5.01 -15.17 -34.31
N ALA A 378 -3.81 -14.61 -34.12
CA ALA A 378 -3.04 -14.02 -35.21
C ALA A 378 -2.38 -15.04 -36.15
N GLY A 379 -2.55 -16.35 -35.88
CA GLY A 379 -1.92 -17.41 -36.63
C GLY A 379 -0.41 -17.53 -36.39
N ALA A 380 0.10 -16.88 -35.36
CA ALA A 380 1.46 -17.04 -34.88
C ALA A 380 1.48 -18.31 -34.03
N ASP A 381 1.61 -19.45 -34.68
CA ASP A 381 1.66 -20.76 -34.01
C ASP A 381 2.96 -20.87 -33.22
N ARG A 382 2.92 -20.50 -31.94
CA ARG A 382 3.98 -20.77 -30.96
C ARG A 382 3.89 -22.20 -30.39
N SER A 383 2.87 -22.96 -30.75
CA SER A 383 2.75 -24.37 -30.31
C SER A 383 3.93 -25.24 -30.77
N GLN A 384 4.66 -24.82 -31.80
CA GLN A 384 5.91 -25.46 -32.25
C GLN A 384 7.18 -24.94 -31.51
N ASN A 385 7.11 -23.89 -30.73
CA ASN A 385 8.28 -23.27 -30.09
C ASN A 385 8.34 -23.37 -28.56
N HIS A 386 7.49 -24.21 -27.92
CA HIS A 386 7.77 -24.62 -26.56
C HIS A 386 9.01 -25.48 -26.52
N ARG A 387 10.16 -24.82 -26.42
CA ARG A 387 11.49 -25.46 -26.36
C ARG A 387 11.59 -26.42 -25.18
N ILE A 388 10.82 -26.17 -24.12
CA ILE A 388 10.81 -26.93 -22.87
C ILE A 388 9.38 -27.41 -22.59
N LYS A 389 9.20 -28.72 -22.45
CA LYS A 389 7.93 -29.37 -22.10
C LYS A 389 8.11 -30.24 -20.85
N LEU A 390 7.15 -30.17 -19.93
CA LEU A 390 7.09 -31.05 -18.77
C LEU A 390 6.65 -32.45 -19.25
N GLU A 391 7.45 -33.47 -19.00
CA GLU A 391 7.10 -34.88 -19.29
C GLU A 391 6.48 -35.55 -18.05
N TYR A 392 7.10 -35.39 -16.90
CA TYR A 392 6.55 -35.83 -15.62
C TYR A 392 6.99 -34.97 -14.45
N LEU A 393 6.19 -34.99 -13.40
CA LEU A 393 6.49 -34.43 -12.10
C LEU A 393 6.07 -35.42 -11.03
N GLN A 394 7.01 -35.80 -10.17
CA GLN A 394 6.74 -36.62 -9.00
C GLN A 394 7.19 -35.88 -7.76
N VAL A 395 6.29 -35.73 -6.78
CA VAL A 395 6.59 -35.02 -5.55
C VAL A 395 6.20 -35.88 -4.35
N THR A 396 7.13 -35.98 -3.40
CA THR A 396 6.88 -36.57 -2.09
C THR A 396 6.99 -35.48 -1.05
N SER A 397 5.87 -35.24 -0.34
CA SER A 397 5.77 -34.20 0.70
C SER A 397 4.79 -34.63 1.78
N GLY A 398 4.99 -34.19 3.02
CA GLY A 398 4.10 -34.49 4.15
C GLY A 398 4.63 -33.95 5.46
N VAL A 399 3.84 -34.12 6.53
CA VAL A 399 4.25 -33.69 7.87
C VAL A 399 5.37 -34.60 8.38
N GLY A 400 6.48 -34.00 8.81
CA GLY A 400 7.64 -34.73 9.35
C GLY A 400 8.57 -35.34 8.29
N VAL A 401 8.33 -35.12 6.99
CA VAL A 401 9.23 -35.54 5.92
C VAL A 401 9.71 -34.34 5.11
N ARG A 402 10.94 -34.45 4.63
CA ARG A 402 11.51 -33.42 3.76
C ARG A 402 10.89 -33.54 2.37
N SER A 403 10.40 -32.42 1.82
CA SER A 403 9.87 -32.42 0.45
C SER A 403 10.95 -32.73 -0.57
N VAL A 404 10.66 -33.66 -1.48
CA VAL A 404 11.52 -34.05 -2.59
C VAL A 404 10.70 -34.08 -3.87
N ALA A 405 11.25 -33.55 -4.95
CA ALA A 405 10.64 -33.59 -6.27
C ALA A 405 11.61 -34.19 -7.29
N SER A 406 11.06 -35.04 -8.22
CA SER A 406 11.72 -35.47 -9.42
C SER A 406 10.95 -34.94 -10.63
N ILE A 407 11.66 -34.37 -11.60
CA ILE A 407 11.09 -33.76 -12.78
C ILE A 407 11.75 -34.27 -14.05
N GLY A 408 10.96 -34.56 -15.05
CA GLY A 408 11.41 -34.86 -16.41
C GLY A 408 10.98 -33.75 -17.36
N LEU A 409 11.93 -33.23 -18.12
CA LEU A 409 11.72 -32.20 -19.13
C LEU A 409 12.14 -32.73 -20.50
N ASN A 410 11.38 -32.36 -21.52
CA ASN A 410 11.79 -32.49 -22.91
C ASN A 410 12.24 -31.11 -23.42
N ILE A 411 13.50 -30.97 -23.78
CA ILE A 411 14.07 -29.73 -24.29
C ILE A 411 14.48 -29.96 -25.74
N SER A 412 13.72 -29.39 -26.67
CA SER A 412 14.00 -29.50 -28.10
C SER A 412 14.14 -30.97 -28.62
N GLY A 413 13.41 -31.90 -27.99
CA GLY A 413 13.42 -33.31 -28.35
C GLY A 413 14.30 -34.22 -27.49
N GLU A 414 15.18 -33.66 -26.68
CA GLU A 414 16.04 -34.36 -25.72
C GLU A 414 15.40 -34.42 -24.33
N LYS A 415 15.57 -35.56 -23.64
CA LYS A 415 15.00 -35.78 -22.31
C LYS A 415 16.04 -35.50 -21.23
N PHE A 416 15.64 -34.72 -20.24
CA PHE A 416 16.46 -34.39 -19.08
C PHE A 416 15.70 -34.68 -17.80
N GLU A 417 16.40 -35.21 -16.80
CA GLU A 417 15.80 -35.54 -15.51
C GLU A 417 16.65 -35.01 -14.36
N ALA A 418 15.98 -34.51 -13.33
CA ALA A 418 16.66 -34.12 -12.08
C ALA A 418 15.73 -34.29 -10.88
N ALA A 419 16.36 -34.46 -9.71
CA ALA A 419 15.66 -34.48 -8.45
C ALA A 419 16.31 -33.48 -7.47
N ALA A 420 15.47 -32.86 -6.63
CA ALA A 420 15.92 -31.95 -5.59
C ALA A 420 15.04 -32.02 -4.35
N SER A 421 15.59 -31.61 -3.21
CA SER A 421 14.84 -31.41 -1.97
C SER A 421 14.65 -29.91 -1.71
N GLY A 422 13.52 -29.56 -1.08
CA GLY A 422 13.15 -28.17 -0.77
C GLY A 422 12.49 -28.00 0.59
N ASN A 423 12.21 -26.76 0.95
CA ASN A 423 11.47 -26.41 2.17
C ASN A 423 9.98 -26.72 2.05
N GLY A 424 9.49 -26.94 0.84
CA GLY A 424 8.12 -27.35 0.51
C GLY A 424 8.08 -27.99 -0.87
N PRO A 425 6.91 -28.53 -1.28
CA PRO A 425 6.77 -29.27 -2.56
C PRO A 425 7.07 -28.39 -3.78
N VAL A 426 6.61 -27.16 -3.83
CA VAL A 426 6.90 -26.21 -4.92
C VAL A 426 8.38 -25.84 -4.98
N ASP A 427 9.02 -25.54 -3.83
CA ASP A 427 10.44 -25.22 -3.76
C ASP A 427 11.31 -26.41 -4.23
N ALA A 428 10.92 -27.63 -3.85
CA ALA A 428 11.62 -28.84 -4.30
C ALA A 428 11.52 -29.00 -5.83
N ALA A 429 10.33 -28.80 -6.41
CA ALA A 429 10.09 -28.91 -7.84
C ALA A 429 10.84 -27.84 -8.65
N ILE A 430 10.80 -26.58 -8.22
CA ILE A 430 11.54 -25.48 -8.87
C ILE A 430 13.05 -25.71 -8.77
N LYS A 431 13.57 -26.19 -7.64
CA LYS A 431 15.00 -26.54 -7.50
C LYS A 431 15.40 -27.69 -8.40
N ALA A 432 14.56 -28.70 -8.58
CA ALA A 432 14.81 -29.79 -9.53
C ALA A 432 14.88 -29.26 -10.97
N LEU A 433 13.94 -28.39 -11.36
CA LEU A 433 13.91 -27.74 -12.66
C LEU A 433 15.17 -26.88 -12.90
N LYS A 434 15.60 -26.06 -11.92
CA LYS A 434 16.80 -25.25 -12.01
C LYS A 434 18.08 -26.05 -12.18
N LYS A 435 18.12 -27.31 -11.75
CA LYS A 435 19.29 -28.20 -12.00
C LYS A 435 19.41 -28.61 -13.48
N ILE A 436 18.30 -28.67 -14.21
CA ILE A 436 18.29 -28.96 -15.64
C ILE A 436 18.56 -27.69 -16.45
N ILE A 437 17.96 -26.58 -16.01
CA ILE A 437 18.05 -25.29 -16.69
C ILE A 437 18.99 -24.40 -15.89
N ASP A 438 20.28 -24.45 -16.24
CA ASP A 438 21.33 -23.68 -15.58
C ASP A 438 21.29 -22.20 -16.02
N ARG A 439 20.39 -21.43 -15.40
CA ARG A 439 20.26 -19.98 -15.60
C ARG A 439 19.98 -19.29 -14.27
N HIS A 440 20.63 -18.14 -14.04
CA HIS A 440 20.36 -17.30 -12.90
C HIS A 440 19.00 -16.58 -13.07
N MET A 441 17.96 -17.20 -12.53
CA MET A 441 16.59 -16.68 -12.55
C MET A 441 16.11 -16.43 -11.12
N THR A 442 15.48 -15.27 -10.90
CA THR A 442 14.90 -14.89 -9.62
C THR A 442 13.38 -14.87 -9.71
N LEU A 443 12.70 -15.66 -8.88
CA LEU A 443 11.25 -15.59 -8.72
C LEU A 443 10.90 -14.31 -7.96
N LYS A 444 10.18 -13.38 -8.59
CA LYS A 444 9.79 -12.09 -8.01
C LYS A 444 8.38 -12.14 -7.39
N GLU A 445 7.46 -12.81 -8.05
CA GLU A 445 6.09 -12.93 -7.57
C GLU A 445 5.55 -14.33 -7.83
N PHE A 446 4.76 -14.84 -6.90
CA PHE A 446 4.10 -16.15 -6.97
C PHE A 446 2.70 -16.00 -6.38
N THR A 447 1.69 -16.09 -7.22
CA THR A 447 0.28 -15.96 -6.81
C THR A 447 -0.50 -17.19 -7.16
N ILE A 448 -1.22 -17.74 -6.18
CA ILE A 448 -2.12 -18.86 -6.35
C ILE A 448 -3.55 -18.37 -6.24
N GLN A 449 -4.42 -18.74 -7.19
CA GLN A 449 -5.85 -18.44 -7.17
C GLN A 449 -6.66 -19.74 -7.28
N ALA A 450 -7.50 -20.01 -6.29
CA ALA A 450 -8.52 -21.05 -6.39
C ALA A 450 -9.75 -20.48 -7.11
N ILE A 451 -10.38 -21.27 -8.00
CA ILE A 451 -11.44 -20.76 -8.89
C ILE A 451 -12.84 -21.09 -8.41
N SER A 452 -13.06 -22.14 -7.60
CA SER A 452 -14.40 -22.55 -7.22
C SER A 452 -14.53 -23.37 -5.92
N LYS A 453 -15.69 -24.00 -5.73
CA LYS A 453 -16.13 -24.65 -4.49
C LYS A 453 -16.01 -26.19 -4.59
N GLY A 454 -14.81 -26.73 -4.57
CA GLY A 454 -14.61 -28.17 -4.60
C GLY A 454 -13.16 -28.57 -4.37
N SER A 455 -12.88 -29.79 -3.98
CA SER A 455 -11.54 -30.32 -3.73
C SER A 455 -10.79 -30.76 -5.00
N ASP A 456 -11.49 -30.80 -6.13
CA ASP A 456 -11.03 -31.26 -7.44
C ASP A 456 -10.98 -30.14 -8.51
N ASP A 457 -11.09 -28.89 -8.06
CA ASP A 457 -11.04 -27.73 -8.93
C ASP A 457 -9.64 -27.35 -9.39
N MET A 458 -9.60 -26.64 -10.55
CA MET A 458 -8.34 -26.16 -11.11
C MET A 458 -7.79 -24.97 -10.30
N GLY A 459 -6.59 -25.15 -9.76
CA GLY A 459 -5.78 -24.05 -9.24
C GLY A 459 -5.09 -23.31 -10.38
N LYS A 460 -5.14 -21.97 -10.37
CA LYS A 460 -4.37 -21.12 -11.27
C LYS A 460 -3.16 -20.56 -10.55
N VAL A 461 -2.02 -20.59 -11.22
CA VAL A 461 -0.78 -20.04 -10.72
C VAL A 461 -0.27 -18.99 -11.70
N HIS A 462 0.04 -17.80 -11.17
CA HIS A 462 0.73 -16.76 -11.89
C HIS A 462 2.11 -16.56 -11.26
N MET A 463 3.14 -16.46 -12.08
CA MET A 463 4.52 -16.22 -11.65
C MET A 463 5.14 -15.08 -12.41
N GLN A 464 6.04 -14.34 -11.73
CA GLN A 464 6.95 -13.40 -12.35
C GLN A 464 8.37 -13.85 -12.08
N VAL A 465 9.13 -14.04 -13.14
CA VAL A 465 10.53 -14.46 -13.08
C VAL A 465 11.40 -13.38 -13.73
N GLU A 466 12.40 -12.91 -13.00
CA GLU A 466 13.42 -12.03 -13.53
C GLU A 466 14.57 -12.82 -14.13
N TYR A 467 14.91 -12.52 -15.37
CA TYR A 467 16.07 -13.03 -16.07
C TYR A 467 16.69 -11.91 -16.92
N ASP A 468 17.99 -11.70 -16.82
CA ASP A 468 18.75 -10.67 -17.55
C ASP A 468 18.13 -9.26 -17.45
N ASN A 469 17.76 -8.86 -16.22
CA ASN A 469 17.10 -7.59 -15.88
C ASN A 469 15.73 -7.37 -16.57
N ARG A 470 15.08 -8.43 -17.05
CA ARG A 470 13.72 -8.41 -17.61
C ARG A 470 12.80 -9.31 -16.80
N ILE A 471 11.54 -8.90 -16.70
CA ILE A 471 10.52 -9.67 -16.00
C ILE A 471 9.69 -10.44 -17.03
N TYR A 472 9.54 -11.73 -16.80
CA TYR A 472 8.73 -12.65 -17.62
C TYR A 472 7.57 -13.19 -16.79
N TYR A 473 6.39 -13.13 -17.36
CA TYR A 473 5.16 -13.57 -16.72
C TYR A 473 4.80 -14.99 -17.19
N GLY A 474 4.54 -15.88 -16.24
CA GLY A 474 4.14 -17.25 -16.53
C GLY A 474 2.80 -17.59 -15.90
N PHE A 475 2.07 -18.49 -16.59
CA PHE A 475 0.79 -18.98 -16.15
C PHE A 475 0.75 -20.51 -16.24
N GLY A 476 0.16 -21.12 -15.20
CA GLY A 476 -0.15 -22.56 -15.17
C GLY A 476 -1.50 -22.80 -14.54
N ALA A 477 -2.22 -23.80 -15.03
CA ALA A 477 -3.54 -24.16 -14.53
C ALA A 477 -3.69 -25.69 -14.50
N ASN A 478 -3.83 -26.25 -13.30
CA ASN A 478 -3.92 -27.67 -13.08
C ASN A 478 -4.75 -27.97 -11.83
N THR A 479 -5.32 -29.16 -11.73
CA THR A 479 -5.94 -29.65 -10.49
C THR A 479 -4.91 -29.89 -9.38
N ASP A 480 -3.65 -30.20 -9.75
CA ASP A 480 -2.51 -30.22 -8.85
C ASP A 480 -1.81 -28.85 -8.88
N ILE A 481 -1.86 -28.15 -7.76
CA ILE A 481 -1.27 -26.81 -7.60
C ILE A 481 0.25 -26.81 -7.77
N ILE A 482 0.92 -27.92 -7.49
CA ILE A 482 2.36 -28.07 -7.66
C ILE A 482 2.68 -28.20 -9.15
N ALA A 483 1.90 -28.98 -9.89
CA ALA A 483 2.00 -29.08 -11.33
C ALA A 483 1.72 -27.72 -11.99
N ALA A 484 0.64 -27.02 -11.60
CA ALA A 484 0.34 -25.67 -12.08
C ALA A 484 1.51 -24.70 -11.82
N SER A 485 2.20 -24.80 -10.66
CA SER A 485 3.36 -23.99 -10.33
C SER A 485 4.55 -24.26 -11.25
N VAL A 486 4.84 -25.53 -11.54
CA VAL A 486 5.90 -25.92 -12.46
C VAL A 486 5.60 -25.49 -13.89
N GLU A 487 4.36 -25.66 -14.34
CA GLU A 487 3.90 -25.20 -15.64
C GLU A 487 4.05 -23.69 -15.80
N ALA A 488 3.65 -22.89 -14.79
CA ALA A 488 3.83 -21.44 -14.79
C ALA A 488 5.31 -21.04 -14.89
N TYR A 489 6.19 -21.74 -14.17
CA TYR A 489 7.62 -21.47 -14.22
C TYR A 489 8.24 -21.83 -15.59
N ILE A 490 7.85 -22.97 -16.17
CA ILE A 490 8.27 -23.38 -17.53
C ILE A 490 7.76 -22.39 -18.58
N ASP A 491 6.53 -21.87 -18.41
CA ASP A 491 5.96 -20.85 -19.29
C ASP A 491 6.76 -19.55 -19.26
N CYS A 492 7.23 -19.10 -18.10
CA CYS A 492 8.19 -17.98 -18.02
C CYS A 492 9.45 -18.28 -18.84
N ILE A 493 10.04 -19.48 -18.67
CA ILE A 493 11.33 -19.83 -19.30
C ILE A 493 11.21 -19.95 -20.81
N ASN A 494 10.10 -20.43 -21.31
CA ASN A 494 9.86 -20.55 -22.76
C ASN A 494 9.71 -19.17 -23.46
N LYS A 495 9.62 -18.08 -22.68
CA LYS A 495 9.51 -16.70 -23.18
C LYS A 495 10.86 -15.96 -23.27
N PHE A 496 11.95 -16.63 -22.84
CA PHE A 496 13.32 -16.07 -22.90
C PHE A 496 13.95 -16.19 -24.27
#